data_409309140e39f0bff7557700d8ee2e93
#
_entry.id   409309140e39f0bff7557700d8ee2e93
#
_cell.length_a   1.000
_cell.length_b   1.000
_cell.length_c   1.000
_cell.angle_alpha   90.00
_cell.angle_beta   90.00
_cell.angle_gamma   90.00
#
_symmetry.space_group_name_H-M   'P 1'
#
loop_
_entity.id
_entity.type
_entity.pdbx_description
1 polymer ?
#
loop_
_entity_poly.entity_id
_entity_poly.type
_entity_poly.pdbx_seq_one_letter_code
_entity_poly.pdbx_strand_id
1 'polypeptide(L)'
;MKNFSPENLSSDFVALYKDFVQSVVPGSLLRMAPTPSGFLHKGNILNFYLNWYAARSRGASLLLRIDDLDADRKRPEYVANIFETLRHAGFDWNIGPGAEMAGIADCVADFEVNWSQHRRLHLYHGLLARLRETGLLFACRKSRKDIAAAGAVYPPEFRDQGLSLDEPDVAWRIKTDGLDPSMQDFVVRRRDGIPAYQVASVADDLHFGVTHVIRGEDLEPSTRAQIWLAGLLGERAFMEVKFLHHPLVRNEQGEKLSKSAGDGSRGNYSP
;
A
#
# COMPACT_ATOMS: atom_id res chain seq x y z
N MET A 1 10.24 5.20 -22.60
CA MET A 1 8.77 4.99 -22.77
C MET A 1 8.34 4.25 -24.04
N LYS A 2 9.23 3.86 -24.95
CA LYS A 2 8.87 3.22 -26.23
C LYS A 2 8.28 1.81 -26.13
N ASN A 3 8.23 1.17 -24.97
CA ASN A 3 7.69 -0.21 -24.78
C ASN A 3 6.50 -0.27 -23.82
N PHE A 4 5.90 0.86 -23.47
CA PHE A 4 4.65 0.90 -22.73
C PHE A 4 3.56 1.38 -23.67
N SER A 5 3.00 0.46 -24.47
CA SER A 5 1.86 0.77 -25.31
C SER A 5 0.59 0.72 -24.45
N PRO A 6 -0.23 1.79 -24.42
CA PRO A 6 -1.56 1.77 -23.81
C PRO A 6 -2.47 0.67 -24.41
N GLU A 7 -2.08 0.10 -25.55
CA GLU A 7 -2.79 -0.95 -26.29
C GLU A 7 -2.97 -2.26 -25.50
N ASN A 8 -2.25 -2.43 -24.36
CA ASN A 8 -2.39 -3.59 -23.48
C ASN A 8 -3.43 -3.42 -22.38
N LEU A 9 -4.06 -2.25 -22.26
CA LEU A 9 -5.13 -2.02 -21.29
C LEU A 9 -6.49 -2.19 -21.99
N SER A 10 -7.43 -2.89 -21.32
CA SER A 10 -8.76 -3.08 -21.87
C SER A 10 -9.48 -1.74 -22.09
N SER A 11 -10.34 -1.67 -23.09
CA SER A 11 -11.19 -0.49 -23.37
C SER A 11 -11.99 -0.07 -22.13
N ASP A 12 -12.46 -1.04 -21.36
CA ASP A 12 -13.25 -0.83 -20.14
C ASP A 12 -12.42 -0.16 -19.05
N PHE A 13 -11.18 -0.63 -18.83
CA PHE A 13 -10.28 0.03 -17.88
C PHE A 13 -9.93 1.46 -18.32
N VAL A 14 -9.70 1.67 -19.62
CA VAL A 14 -9.41 3.02 -20.15
C VAL A 14 -10.57 3.97 -19.91
N ALA A 15 -11.82 3.52 -20.05
CA ALA A 15 -13.02 4.31 -19.74
C ALA A 15 -13.06 4.64 -18.24
N LEU A 16 -12.94 3.65 -17.36
CA LEU A 16 -12.91 3.84 -15.90
C LEU A 16 -11.79 4.79 -15.46
N TYR A 17 -10.60 4.67 -16.07
CA TYR A 17 -9.49 5.56 -15.78
C TYR A 17 -9.77 7.01 -16.21
N LYS A 18 -10.41 7.23 -17.37
CA LYS A 18 -10.83 8.58 -17.80
C LYS A 18 -11.81 9.20 -16.80
N ASP A 19 -12.82 8.45 -16.36
CA ASP A 19 -13.80 8.93 -15.38
C ASP A 19 -13.13 9.23 -14.03
N PHE A 20 -12.19 8.38 -13.59
CA PHE A 20 -11.41 8.62 -12.40
C PHE A 20 -10.58 9.90 -12.52
N VAL A 21 -9.87 10.11 -13.63
CA VAL A 21 -9.09 11.33 -13.89
C VAL A 21 -10.00 12.57 -13.89
N GLN A 22 -11.20 12.49 -14.45
CA GLN A 22 -12.15 13.61 -14.41
C GLN A 22 -12.59 13.97 -12.99
N SER A 23 -12.60 13.02 -12.07
CA SER A 23 -12.93 13.27 -10.66
C SER A 23 -11.83 13.96 -9.88
N VAL A 24 -10.58 13.94 -10.38
CA VAL A 24 -9.44 14.66 -9.79
C VAL A 24 -9.56 16.15 -10.09
N VAL A 25 -9.43 16.98 -9.07
CA VAL A 25 -9.53 18.45 -9.18
C VAL A 25 -8.31 19.11 -8.51
N PRO A 26 -8.02 20.39 -8.79
CA PRO A 26 -7.04 21.13 -8.00
C PRO A 26 -7.35 21.05 -6.50
N GLY A 27 -6.34 20.71 -5.68
CA GLY A 27 -6.52 20.41 -4.26
C GLY A 27 -6.69 18.91 -3.94
N SER A 28 -6.93 18.05 -4.94
CA SER A 28 -6.83 16.59 -4.74
C SER A 28 -5.38 16.18 -4.46
N LEU A 29 -5.22 15.14 -3.65
CA LEU A 29 -3.93 14.50 -3.37
C LEU A 29 -3.97 13.02 -3.78
N LEU A 30 -3.12 12.67 -4.75
CA LEU A 30 -2.85 11.29 -5.15
C LEU A 30 -1.56 10.80 -4.47
N ARG A 31 -1.30 9.50 -4.53
CA ARG A 31 -0.06 8.96 -3.96
C ARG A 31 0.58 7.83 -4.79
N MET A 32 1.90 7.83 -4.82
CA MET A 32 2.73 6.67 -5.13
C MET A 32 3.20 6.06 -3.81
N ALA A 33 3.04 4.73 -3.62
CA ALA A 33 3.37 4.07 -2.35
C ALA A 33 4.20 2.79 -2.57
N PRO A 34 5.45 2.90 -3.06
CA PRO A 34 6.33 1.76 -3.21
C PRO A 34 6.76 1.18 -1.86
N THR A 35 6.91 -0.16 -1.80
CA THR A 35 7.52 -0.86 -0.67
C THR A 35 8.98 -1.22 -1.02
N PRO A 36 9.99 -0.88 -0.18
CA PRO A 36 11.40 -1.12 -0.45
C PRO A 36 11.84 -2.56 -0.11
N SER A 37 11.10 -3.56 -0.64
CA SER A 37 11.31 -4.99 -0.39
C SER A 37 11.91 -5.75 -1.59
N GLY A 38 12.40 -5.04 -2.59
CA GLY A 38 13.00 -5.51 -3.82
C GLY A 38 13.08 -4.37 -4.84
N PHE A 39 13.78 -4.61 -5.95
CA PHE A 39 13.84 -3.67 -7.07
C PHE A 39 12.45 -3.45 -7.69
N LEU A 40 12.21 -2.25 -8.21
CA LEU A 40 10.97 -1.95 -8.90
C LEU A 40 10.90 -2.69 -10.25
N HIS A 41 9.71 -3.08 -10.66
CA HIS A 41 9.43 -3.75 -11.93
C HIS A 41 8.40 -2.99 -12.77
N LYS A 42 8.17 -3.40 -14.01
CA LYS A 42 7.26 -2.73 -14.96
C LYS A 42 5.85 -2.46 -14.39
N GLY A 43 5.32 -3.37 -13.57
CA GLY A 43 4.02 -3.17 -12.92
C GLY A 43 4.00 -2.00 -11.93
N ASN A 44 5.13 -1.76 -11.22
CA ASN A 44 5.24 -0.58 -10.36
C ASN A 44 5.27 0.70 -11.20
N ILE A 45 5.99 0.70 -12.33
CA ILE A 45 6.08 1.85 -13.24
C ILE A 45 4.71 2.21 -13.81
N LEU A 46 3.90 1.22 -14.21
CA LEU A 46 2.52 1.48 -14.65
C LEU A 46 1.71 2.17 -13.55
N ASN A 47 1.75 1.63 -12.33
CA ASN A 47 1.03 2.20 -11.20
C ASN A 47 1.43 3.67 -10.95
N PHE A 48 2.74 3.94 -10.97
CA PHE A 48 3.27 5.30 -10.76
C PHE A 48 2.88 6.24 -11.90
N TYR A 49 2.96 5.79 -13.14
CA TYR A 49 2.54 6.56 -14.31
C TYR A 49 1.06 6.94 -14.22
N LEU A 50 0.18 6.00 -13.89
CA LEU A 50 -1.26 6.29 -13.79
C LEU A 50 -1.56 7.34 -12.71
N ASN A 51 -0.92 7.23 -11.53
CA ASN A 51 -1.08 8.22 -10.46
C ASN A 51 -0.48 9.58 -10.86
N TRP A 52 0.72 9.59 -11.42
CA TRP A 52 1.42 10.80 -11.85
C TRP A 52 0.66 11.54 -12.95
N TYR A 53 0.23 10.82 -13.99
CA TYR A 53 -0.54 11.41 -15.09
C TYR A 53 -1.88 11.98 -14.60
N ALA A 54 -2.60 11.25 -13.77
CA ALA A 54 -3.86 11.73 -13.21
C ALA A 54 -3.67 13.02 -12.41
N ALA A 55 -2.62 13.09 -11.57
CA ALA A 55 -2.30 14.29 -10.80
C ALA A 55 -1.89 15.46 -11.72
N ARG A 56 -0.93 15.23 -12.62
CA ARG A 56 -0.37 16.32 -13.45
C ARG A 56 -1.36 16.86 -14.48
N SER A 57 -2.17 16.00 -15.11
CA SER A 57 -3.18 16.43 -16.09
C SER A 57 -4.31 17.26 -15.47
N ARG A 58 -4.47 17.22 -14.15
CA ARG A 58 -5.57 17.89 -13.43
C ARG A 58 -5.09 18.97 -12.46
N GLY A 59 -3.77 19.29 -12.41
CA GLY A 59 -3.21 20.26 -11.49
C GLY A 59 -3.33 19.86 -10.01
N ALA A 60 -3.39 18.55 -9.74
CA ALA A 60 -3.46 17.99 -8.39
C ALA A 60 -2.05 17.72 -7.84
N SER A 61 -1.95 17.55 -6.52
CA SER A 61 -0.72 17.19 -5.84
C SER A 61 -0.49 15.68 -5.84
N LEU A 62 0.79 15.30 -5.79
CA LEU A 62 1.23 13.91 -5.73
C LEU A 62 2.15 13.71 -4.53
N LEU A 63 1.85 12.72 -3.71
CA LEU A 63 2.64 12.27 -2.56
C LEU A 63 3.51 11.07 -2.98
N LEU A 64 4.78 11.10 -2.64
CA LEU A 64 5.60 9.89 -2.57
C LEU A 64 5.64 9.40 -1.12
N ARG A 65 5.06 8.24 -0.85
CA ARG A 65 5.12 7.54 0.43
C ARG A 65 5.85 6.23 0.24
N ILE A 66 6.93 6.01 0.97
CA ILE A 66 7.66 4.73 0.94
C ILE A 66 7.19 3.90 2.13
N ASP A 67 6.57 2.74 1.85
CA ASP A 67 5.96 1.87 2.85
C ASP A 67 7.01 0.87 3.38
N ASP A 68 7.71 1.23 4.47
CA ASP A 68 8.88 0.54 5.01
C ASP A 68 8.69 -0.10 6.40
N LEU A 69 7.45 -0.34 6.83
CA LEU A 69 7.18 -0.99 8.13
C LEU A 69 7.78 -2.40 8.26
N ASP A 70 7.97 -3.10 7.15
CA ASP A 70 8.65 -4.40 7.13
C ASP A 70 10.17 -4.18 7.04
N ALA A 71 10.77 -3.84 8.19
CA ALA A 71 12.18 -3.53 8.30
C ALA A 71 13.09 -4.69 7.86
N ASP A 72 12.67 -5.94 8.08
CA ASP A 72 13.45 -7.13 7.71
C ASP A 72 13.67 -7.25 6.21
N ARG A 73 12.76 -6.70 5.41
CA ARG A 73 12.81 -6.74 3.94
C ARG A 73 13.37 -5.46 3.33
N LYS A 74 13.48 -4.38 4.10
CA LYS A 74 14.06 -3.12 3.64
C LYS A 74 15.56 -3.28 3.43
N ARG A 75 16.07 -2.76 2.31
CA ARG A 75 17.49 -2.65 2.00
C ARG A 75 17.78 -1.25 1.46
N PRO A 76 18.94 -0.65 1.81
CA PRO A 76 19.31 0.70 1.30
C PRO A 76 19.29 0.79 -0.22
N GLU A 77 19.73 -0.25 -0.91
CA GLU A 77 19.73 -0.32 -2.38
C GLU A 77 18.33 -0.32 -2.97
N TYR A 78 17.31 -0.85 -2.29
CA TYR A 78 15.93 -0.80 -2.75
C TYR A 78 15.31 0.59 -2.56
N VAL A 79 15.68 1.27 -1.48
CA VAL A 79 15.26 2.66 -1.25
C VAL A 79 15.88 3.58 -2.31
N ALA A 80 17.18 3.46 -2.57
CA ALA A 80 17.87 4.21 -3.62
C ALA A 80 17.23 3.95 -5.00
N ASN A 81 16.97 2.69 -5.32
CA ASN A 81 16.34 2.29 -6.59
C ASN A 81 14.96 2.91 -6.79
N ILE A 82 14.18 3.14 -5.74
CA ILE A 82 12.90 3.85 -5.86
C ILE A 82 13.14 5.24 -6.45
N PHE A 83 14.05 6.02 -5.86
CA PHE A 83 14.34 7.38 -6.32
C PHE A 83 14.97 7.40 -7.72
N GLU A 84 15.95 6.52 -7.97
CA GLU A 84 16.58 6.38 -9.29
C GLU A 84 15.54 6.09 -10.37
N THR A 85 14.67 5.12 -10.12
CA THR A 85 13.65 4.70 -11.08
C THR A 85 12.62 5.79 -11.34
N LEU A 86 12.11 6.45 -10.30
CA LEU A 86 11.13 7.53 -10.45
C LEU A 86 11.72 8.70 -11.26
N ARG A 87 12.94 9.12 -10.95
CA ARG A 87 13.61 10.20 -11.66
C ARG A 87 13.95 9.84 -13.10
N HIS A 88 14.49 8.65 -13.31
CA HIS A 88 14.79 8.17 -14.67
C HIS A 88 13.54 8.11 -15.55
N ALA A 89 12.39 7.75 -14.97
CA ALA A 89 11.11 7.76 -15.66
C ALA A 89 10.49 9.16 -15.81
N GLY A 90 11.13 10.20 -15.27
CA GLY A 90 10.64 11.59 -15.33
C GLY A 90 9.45 11.87 -14.41
N PHE A 91 9.22 11.05 -13.38
CA PHE A 91 8.18 11.30 -12.39
C PHE A 91 8.68 12.26 -11.32
N ASP A 92 7.92 13.29 -11.09
CA ASP A 92 8.08 14.24 -9.99
C ASP A 92 6.91 14.10 -9.00
N TRP A 93 7.11 14.62 -7.79
CA TRP A 93 6.10 14.64 -6.73
C TRP A 93 6.21 15.92 -5.91
N ASN A 94 5.11 16.30 -5.25
CA ASN A 94 5.01 17.55 -4.50
C ASN A 94 5.33 17.38 -3.01
N ILE A 95 4.96 16.22 -2.45
CA ILE A 95 5.05 15.92 -1.01
C ILE A 95 5.76 14.59 -0.85
N GLY A 96 6.66 14.52 0.12
CA GLY A 96 7.38 13.27 0.41
C GLY A 96 8.89 13.40 0.31
N PRO A 97 9.62 12.32 0.57
CA PRO A 97 11.08 12.35 0.63
C PRO A 97 11.68 12.79 -0.72
N GLY A 98 12.66 13.66 -0.64
CA GLY A 98 13.42 14.09 -1.82
C GLY A 98 12.67 14.97 -2.82
N ALA A 99 11.50 15.52 -2.49
CA ALA A 99 10.69 16.33 -3.41
C ALA A 99 11.45 17.54 -3.97
N GLU A 100 12.29 18.17 -3.16
CA GLU A 100 13.09 19.37 -3.51
C GLU A 100 14.58 19.05 -3.70
N MET A 101 14.99 17.79 -3.65
CA MET A 101 16.39 17.37 -3.66
C MET A 101 16.82 16.83 -5.02
N ALA A 102 18.06 17.12 -5.44
CA ALA A 102 18.60 16.59 -6.69
C ALA A 102 19.36 15.27 -6.53
N GLY A 103 20.09 15.09 -5.44
CA GLY A 103 20.93 13.91 -5.19
C GLY A 103 20.13 12.71 -4.69
N ILE A 104 20.44 11.50 -5.18
CA ILE A 104 19.79 10.28 -4.68
C ILE A 104 20.15 10.01 -3.21
N ALA A 105 21.41 10.23 -2.84
CA ALA A 105 21.86 10.07 -1.45
C ALA A 105 21.10 10.99 -0.48
N ASP A 106 20.85 12.24 -0.90
CA ASP A 106 20.10 13.21 -0.10
C ASP A 106 18.64 12.78 0.06
N CYS A 107 18.03 12.25 -1.00
CA CYS A 107 16.66 11.71 -0.95
C CYS A 107 16.55 10.52 0.01
N VAL A 108 17.54 9.62 -0.01
CA VAL A 108 17.59 8.46 0.90
C VAL A 108 17.75 8.95 2.35
N ALA A 109 18.65 9.92 2.58
CA ALA A 109 18.87 10.49 3.92
C ALA A 109 17.59 11.18 4.44
N ASP A 110 16.93 11.99 3.62
CA ASP A 110 15.68 12.65 3.96
C ASP A 110 14.59 11.63 4.29
N PHE A 111 14.47 10.56 3.48
CA PHE A 111 13.52 9.48 3.76
C PHE A 111 13.75 8.86 5.13
N GLU A 112 14.98 8.47 5.45
CA GLU A 112 15.28 7.79 6.74
C GLU A 112 15.04 8.72 7.95
N VAL A 113 15.34 10.01 7.81
CA VAL A 113 15.23 10.96 8.91
C VAL A 113 13.79 11.44 9.11
N ASN A 114 13.06 11.74 8.01
CA ASN A 114 11.81 12.49 8.09
C ASN A 114 10.58 11.70 7.64
N TRP A 115 10.72 10.72 6.72
CA TRP A 115 9.57 10.14 6.00
C TRP A 115 9.33 8.66 6.22
N SER A 116 10.26 7.92 6.87
CA SER A 116 10.04 6.51 7.20
C SER A 116 8.74 6.33 8.00
N GLN A 117 7.99 5.26 7.72
CA GLN A 117 6.78 4.92 8.49
C GLN A 117 7.08 4.71 9.98
N HIS A 118 8.30 4.30 10.34
CA HIS A 118 8.73 4.19 11.73
C HIS A 118 8.69 5.52 12.50
N ARG A 119 8.72 6.68 11.82
CA ARG A 119 8.55 8.01 12.44
C ARG A 119 7.08 8.31 12.79
N ARG A 120 6.16 7.58 12.19
CA ARG A 120 4.70 7.77 12.37
C ARG A 120 4.02 6.64 13.16
N LEU A 121 4.77 5.76 13.81
CA LEU A 121 4.21 4.67 14.62
C LEU A 121 3.16 5.13 15.62
N HIS A 122 3.30 6.33 16.18
CA HIS A 122 2.34 6.90 17.12
C HIS A 122 0.93 7.05 16.50
N LEU A 123 0.83 7.40 15.20
CA LEU A 123 -0.45 7.48 14.49
C LEU A 123 -1.10 6.10 14.37
N TYR A 124 -0.30 5.09 14.03
CA TYR A 124 -0.79 3.73 13.84
C TYR A 124 -1.22 3.10 15.17
N HIS A 125 -0.45 3.35 16.24
CA HIS A 125 -0.82 2.90 17.59
C HIS A 125 -2.08 3.63 18.08
N GLY A 126 -2.30 4.88 17.70
CA GLY A 126 -3.54 5.60 18.00
C GLY A 126 -4.76 4.92 17.38
N LEU A 127 -4.69 4.48 16.12
CA LEU A 127 -5.77 3.71 15.49
C LEU A 127 -5.93 2.33 16.14
N LEU A 128 -4.84 1.63 16.50
CA LEU A 128 -4.92 0.35 17.21
C LEU A 128 -5.60 0.48 18.57
N ALA A 129 -5.34 1.56 19.32
CA ALA A 129 -6.01 1.82 20.59
C ALA A 129 -7.52 1.99 20.41
N ARG A 130 -7.94 2.77 19.43
CA ARG A 130 -9.38 2.93 19.10
C ARG A 130 -10.01 1.64 18.63
N LEU A 131 -9.29 0.81 17.83
CA LEU A 131 -9.77 -0.52 17.45
C LEU A 131 -9.96 -1.43 18.66
N ARG A 132 -9.09 -1.35 19.66
CA ARG A 132 -9.21 -2.12 20.91
C ARG A 132 -10.51 -1.76 21.65
N GLU A 133 -10.91 -0.51 21.67
CA GLU A 133 -12.15 -0.03 22.32
C GLU A 133 -13.42 -0.58 21.68
N THR A 134 -13.36 -1.04 20.42
CA THR A 134 -14.50 -1.65 19.73
C THR A 134 -14.90 -3.03 20.28
N GLY A 135 -14.03 -3.70 21.03
CA GLY A 135 -14.24 -5.07 21.49
C GLY A 135 -14.17 -6.15 20.38
N LEU A 136 -13.83 -5.77 19.16
CA LEU A 136 -13.75 -6.69 18.02
C LEU A 136 -12.38 -7.35 17.88
N LEU A 137 -11.37 -6.92 18.65
CA LEU A 137 -10.04 -7.50 18.59
C LEU A 137 -9.96 -8.81 19.37
N PHE A 138 -9.14 -9.71 18.87
CA PHE A 138 -8.76 -10.93 19.59
C PHE A 138 -7.28 -11.25 19.34
N ALA A 139 -6.67 -11.92 20.34
CA ALA A 139 -5.29 -12.35 20.28
C ALA A 139 -5.15 -13.68 19.53
N CYS A 140 -4.08 -13.83 18.75
CA CYS A 140 -3.87 -15.00 17.92
C CYS A 140 -2.40 -15.41 17.86
N ARG A 141 -2.13 -16.70 18.10
CA ARG A 141 -0.82 -17.34 17.89
C ARG A 141 -0.79 -18.29 16.69
N LYS A 142 -1.88 -18.44 15.93
CA LYS A 142 -1.89 -19.27 14.71
C LYS A 142 -0.96 -18.70 13.66
N SER A 143 -0.11 -19.54 13.10
CA SER A 143 0.79 -19.20 12.01
C SER A 143 0.06 -19.22 10.66
N ARG A 144 0.73 -18.67 9.61
CA ARG A 144 0.24 -18.80 8.23
C ARG A 144 0.09 -20.28 7.81
N LYS A 145 0.95 -21.17 8.32
CA LYS A 145 0.87 -22.62 8.05
C LYS A 145 -0.38 -23.22 8.67
N ASP A 146 -0.72 -22.84 9.91
CA ASP A 146 -1.93 -23.34 10.59
C ASP A 146 -3.19 -22.93 9.83
N ILE A 147 -3.24 -21.66 9.36
CA ILE A 147 -4.37 -21.14 8.59
C ILE A 147 -4.46 -21.83 7.22
N ALA A 148 -3.33 -22.00 6.54
CA ALA A 148 -3.28 -22.71 5.24
C ALA A 148 -3.74 -24.16 5.38
N ALA A 149 -3.35 -24.85 6.45
CA ALA A 149 -3.78 -26.21 6.73
C ALA A 149 -5.28 -26.33 7.01
N ALA A 150 -5.91 -25.24 7.49
CA ALA A 150 -7.35 -25.16 7.74
C ALA A 150 -8.16 -24.64 6.53
N GLY A 151 -7.56 -24.53 5.34
CA GLY A 151 -8.26 -24.13 4.10
C GLY A 151 -7.99 -22.71 3.63
N ALA A 152 -6.93 -22.05 4.14
CA ALA A 152 -6.45 -20.71 3.77
C ALA A 152 -7.36 -19.52 4.14
N VAL A 153 -8.64 -19.74 4.45
CA VAL A 153 -9.52 -18.75 5.09
C VAL A 153 -9.35 -18.85 6.60
N TYR A 154 -9.35 -17.74 7.31
CA TYR A 154 -9.21 -17.79 8.78
C TYR A 154 -10.43 -18.46 9.43
N PRO A 155 -10.27 -19.60 10.11
CA PRO A 155 -11.40 -20.33 10.68
C PRO A 155 -11.97 -19.60 11.89
N PRO A 156 -13.31 -19.44 12.00
CA PRO A 156 -13.93 -18.78 13.16
C PRO A 156 -13.58 -19.41 14.51
N GLU A 157 -13.36 -20.73 14.56
CA GLU A 157 -12.93 -21.45 15.75
C GLU A 157 -11.54 -21.04 16.26
N PHE A 158 -10.72 -20.38 15.44
CA PHE A 158 -9.44 -19.82 15.85
C PHE A 158 -9.56 -18.47 16.57
N ARG A 159 -10.75 -17.89 16.65
CA ARG A 159 -11.01 -16.64 17.36
C ARG A 159 -10.85 -16.77 18.87
N ASP A 160 -11.25 -17.93 19.42
CA ASP A 160 -11.14 -18.18 20.86
C ASP A 160 -9.97 -19.13 21.18
N GLN A 161 -8.84 -18.55 21.50
CA GLN A 161 -7.63 -19.26 21.93
C GLN A 161 -7.36 -19.04 23.43
N GLY A 162 -8.27 -18.39 24.17
CA GLY A 162 -8.08 -18.08 25.59
C GLY A 162 -6.90 -17.10 25.84
N LEU A 163 -6.49 -16.33 24.84
CA LEU A 163 -5.34 -15.43 24.91
C LEU A 163 -5.77 -13.98 25.18
N SER A 164 -5.00 -13.28 26.02
CA SER A 164 -5.13 -11.83 26.18
C SER A 164 -4.44 -11.07 25.04
N LEU A 165 -4.99 -9.91 24.65
CA LEU A 165 -4.31 -8.99 23.75
C LEU A 165 -2.98 -8.45 24.31
N ASP A 166 -2.81 -8.49 25.63
CA ASP A 166 -1.61 -7.98 26.33
C ASP A 166 -0.52 -9.05 26.51
N GLU A 167 -0.79 -10.29 26.09
CA GLU A 167 0.23 -11.33 26.13
C GLU A 167 1.36 -11.06 25.13
N PRO A 168 2.59 -11.50 25.44
CA PRO A 168 3.71 -11.42 24.50
C PRO A 168 3.47 -12.37 23.31
N ASP A 169 4.07 -12.04 22.17
CA ASP A 169 4.08 -12.87 20.96
C ASP A 169 2.68 -13.25 20.45
N VAL A 170 1.72 -12.33 20.57
CA VAL A 170 0.39 -12.46 19.98
C VAL A 170 0.19 -11.45 18.86
N ALA A 171 -0.38 -11.91 17.75
CA ALA A 171 -0.93 -10.99 16.76
C ALA A 171 -2.32 -10.54 17.20
N TRP A 172 -2.66 -9.29 16.94
CA TRP A 172 -4.04 -8.83 17.06
C TRP A 172 -4.73 -9.01 15.72
N ARG A 173 -5.85 -9.69 15.75
CA ARG A 173 -6.77 -9.81 14.63
C ARG A 173 -8.07 -9.12 14.96
N ILE A 174 -8.79 -8.70 13.93
CA ILE A 174 -10.10 -8.08 14.09
C ILE A 174 -11.17 -9.01 13.53
N LYS A 175 -12.25 -9.23 14.30
CA LYS A 175 -13.41 -10.00 13.84
C LYS A 175 -14.08 -9.26 12.69
N THR A 176 -14.22 -9.94 11.56
CA THR A 176 -14.87 -9.39 10.38
C THR A 176 -15.98 -10.30 9.92
N ASP A 177 -17.05 -9.70 9.41
CA ASP A 177 -18.13 -10.41 8.76
C ASP A 177 -18.43 -9.72 7.41
N GLY A 178 -18.64 -10.50 6.35
CA GLY A 178 -19.00 -9.99 5.03
C GLY A 178 -17.85 -9.40 4.19
N LEU A 179 -16.60 -9.51 4.62
CA LEU A 179 -15.45 -9.19 3.81
C LEU A 179 -15.05 -10.35 2.89
N ASP A 180 -14.18 -10.05 1.91
CA ASP A 180 -13.54 -11.06 1.07
C ASP A 180 -12.88 -12.14 1.96
N PRO A 181 -12.97 -13.44 1.59
CA PRO A 181 -12.36 -14.52 2.36
C PRO A 181 -10.89 -14.33 2.67
N SER A 182 -10.11 -13.70 1.77
CA SER A 182 -8.70 -13.39 1.99
C SER A 182 -8.48 -12.33 3.07
N MET A 183 -9.51 -11.53 3.40
CA MET A 183 -9.53 -10.51 4.45
C MET A 183 -10.37 -10.93 5.66
N GLN A 184 -10.77 -12.19 5.76
CA GLN A 184 -11.44 -12.72 6.93
C GLN A 184 -10.51 -12.61 8.15
N ASP A 185 -10.99 -11.95 9.20
CA ASP A 185 -10.29 -11.82 10.49
C ASP A 185 -8.80 -11.41 10.32
N PHE A 186 -8.57 -10.37 9.52
CA PHE A 186 -7.21 -9.95 9.16
C PHE A 186 -6.40 -9.41 10.34
N VAL A 187 -5.09 -9.46 10.23
CA VAL A 187 -4.17 -8.96 11.24
C VAL A 187 -4.16 -7.43 11.21
N VAL A 188 -4.35 -6.80 12.37
CA VAL A 188 -4.22 -5.35 12.59
C VAL A 188 -2.92 -4.98 13.30
N ARG A 189 -2.36 -5.90 14.14
CA ARG A 189 -1.04 -5.76 14.78
C ARG A 189 -0.30 -7.09 14.68
N ARG A 190 0.93 -7.03 14.23
CA ARG A 190 1.83 -8.20 14.13
C ARG A 190 2.25 -8.67 15.54
N ARG A 191 2.82 -9.88 15.65
CA ARG A 191 3.32 -10.43 16.92
C ARG A 191 4.46 -9.61 17.53
N ASP A 192 5.31 -9.02 16.68
CA ASP A 192 6.41 -8.13 17.08
C ASP A 192 5.92 -6.74 17.55
N GLY A 193 4.61 -6.53 17.61
CA GLY A 193 4.02 -5.26 18.04
C GLY A 193 3.84 -4.23 16.94
N ILE A 194 4.39 -4.46 15.76
CA ILE A 194 4.28 -3.53 14.63
C ILE A 194 2.84 -3.53 14.07
N PRO A 195 2.24 -2.36 13.83
CA PRO A 195 0.93 -2.26 13.16
C PRO A 195 0.97 -2.90 11.78
N ALA A 196 -0.11 -3.59 11.40
CA ALA A 196 -0.18 -4.24 10.11
C ALA A 196 -0.49 -3.24 8.97
N TYR A 197 -0.22 -3.66 7.74
CA TYR A 197 -0.40 -2.86 6.52
C TYR A 197 -1.75 -2.15 6.43
N GLN A 198 -2.86 -2.84 6.76
CA GLN A 198 -4.20 -2.25 6.65
C GLN A 198 -4.35 -1.02 7.56
N VAL A 199 -3.84 -1.10 8.80
CA VAL A 199 -3.90 0.01 9.76
C VAL A 199 -2.98 1.15 9.34
N ALA A 200 -1.74 0.83 8.97
CA ALA A 200 -0.76 1.84 8.58
C ALA A 200 -1.17 2.59 7.32
N SER A 201 -1.73 1.89 6.33
CA SER A 201 -2.19 2.52 5.09
C SER A 201 -3.35 3.48 5.34
N VAL A 202 -4.34 3.11 6.17
CA VAL A 202 -5.45 4.01 6.56
C VAL A 202 -4.92 5.22 7.32
N ALA A 203 -4.05 5.01 8.31
CA ALA A 203 -3.48 6.09 9.11
C ALA A 203 -2.68 7.08 8.28
N ASP A 204 -1.81 6.58 7.37
CA ASP A 204 -1.02 7.44 6.51
C ASP A 204 -1.88 8.21 5.50
N ASP A 205 -2.83 7.54 4.83
CA ASP A 205 -3.70 8.20 3.86
C ASP A 205 -4.55 9.30 4.53
N LEU A 206 -5.02 9.08 5.78
CA LEU A 206 -5.69 10.10 6.59
C LEU A 206 -4.75 11.25 6.99
N HIS A 207 -3.55 10.92 7.48
CA HIS A 207 -2.57 11.90 7.94
C HIS A 207 -2.16 12.88 6.85
N PHE A 208 -1.95 12.37 5.63
CA PHE A 208 -1.57 13.21 4.49
C PHE A 208 -2.76 13.85 3.77
N GLY A 209 -3.98 13.43 4.04
CA GLY A 209 -5.17 13.91 3.35
C GLY A 209 -5.30 13.37 1.93
N VAL A 210 -4.92 12.12 1.69
CA VAL A 210 -5.05 11.46 0.39
C VAL A 210 -6.52 11.37 0.00
N THR A 211 -6.83 11.79 -1.23
CA THR A 211 -8.20 11.81 -1.76
C THR A 211 -8.44 10.80 -2.87
N HIS A 212 -7.39 10.41 -3.58
CA HIS A 212 -7.48 9.51 -4.73
C HIS A 212 -6.33 8.49 -4.72
N VAL A 213 -6.65 7.24 -5.00
CA VAL A 213 -5.70 6.12 -4.96
C VAL A 213 -5.86 5.24 -6.20
N ILE A 214 -4.79 5.08 -6.97
CA ILE A 214 -4.72 4.06 -8.02
C ILE A 214 -3.74 2.98 -7.56
N ARG A 215 -4.14 1.72 -7.64
CA ARG A 215 -3.33 0.56 -7.27
C ARG A 215 -3.71 -0.70 -8.04
N GLY A 216 -2.92 -1.76 -7.98
CA GLY A 216 -3.22 -3.01 -8.66
C GLY A 216 -4.51 -3.68 -8.16
N GLU A 217 -5.19 -4.41 -9.05
CA GLU A 217 -6.45 -5.13 -8.74
C GLU A 217 -6.29 -6.18 -7.63
N ASP A 218 -5.08 -6.70 -7.43
CA ASP A 218 -4.77 -7.62 -6.33
C ASP A 218 -4.92 -7.00 -4.93
N LEU A 219 -4.99 -5.67 -4.85
CA LEU A 219 -5.24 -4.94 -3.61
C LEU A 219 -6.72 -4.54 -3.43
N GLU A 220 -7.63 -4.98 -4.29
CA GLU A 220 -9.06 -4.72 -4.13
C GLU A 220 -9.62 -5.28 -2.81
N PRO A 221 -9.31 -6.51 -2.38
CA PRO A 221 -9.71 -7.00 -1.06
C PRO A 221 -9.17 -6.12 0.09
N SER A 222 -7.93 -5.64 -0.04
CA SER A 222 -7.35 -4.69 0.94
C SER A 222 -8.09 -3.35 0.96
N THR A 223 -8.56 -2.86 -0.21
CA THR A 223 -9.37 -1.63 -0.27
C THR A 223 -10.64 -1.78 0.54
N ARG A 224 -11.37 -2.87 0.34
CA ARG A 224 -12.61 -3.16 1.05
C ARG A 224 -12.38 -3.27 2.56
N ALA A 225 -11.31 -3.97 2.98
CA ALA A 225 -10.93 -4.10 4.38
C ALA A 225 -10.56 -2.73 5.01
N GLN A 226 -9.84 -1.87 4.28
CA GLN A 226 -9.46 -0.53 4.74
C GLN A 226 -10.68 0.41 4.86
N ILE A 227 -11.60 0.38 3.88
CA ILE A 227 -12.86 1.16 3.94
C ILE A 227 -13.72 0.66 5.10
N TRP A 228 -13.83 -0.65 5.30
CA TRP A 228 -14.56 -1.23 6.42
C TRP A 228 -13.96 -0.80 7.77
N LEU A 229 -12.62 -0.85 7.88
CA LEU A 229 -11.89 -0.41 9.08
C LEU A 229 -12.14 1.09 9.36
N ALA A 230 -12.08 1.93 8.34
CA ALA A 230 -12.35 3.36 8.45
C ALA A 230 -13.80 3.62 8.88
N GLY A 231 -14.75 2.88 8.32
CA GLY A 231 -16.17 2.96 8.72
C GLY A 231 -16.38 2.59 10.18
N LEU A 232 -15.75 1.50 10.65
CA LEU A 232 -15.79 1.10 12.06
C LEU A 232 -15.25 2.18 13.00
N LEU A 233 -14.23 2.91 12.57
CA LEU A 233 -13.61 3.99 13.35
C LEU A 233 -14.26 5.37 13.13
N GLY A 234 -15.24 5.48 12.23
CA GLY A 234 -15.89 6.74 11.90
C GLY A 234 -15.04 7.71 11.08
N GLU A 235 -14.00 7.21 10.38
CA GLU A 235 -13.07 7.99 9.56
C GLU A 235 -13.68 8.35 8.20
N ARG A 236 -14.60 9.31 8.18
CA ARG A 236 -15.34 9.73 6.98
C ARG A 236 -14.42 10.15 5.83
N ALA A 237 -13.35 10.88 6.13
CA ALA A 237 -12.40 11.33 5.12
C ALA A 237 -11.79 10.16 4.32
N PHE A 238 -11.48 9.04 4.98
CA PHE A 238 -10.99 7.85 4.28
C PHE A 238 -12.10 7.14 3.47
N MET A 239 -13.33 7.12 3.98
CA MET A 239 -14.46 6.52 3.27
C MET A 239 -14.82 7.25 1.98
N GLU A 240 -14.46 8.53 1.86
CA GLU A 240 -14.65 9.37 0.67
C GLU A 240 -13.49 9.27 -0.33
N VAL A 241 -12.39 8.58 0.00
CA VAL A 241 -11.27 8.35 -0.91
C VAL A 241 -11.75 7.58 -2.14
N LYS A 242 -11.42 8.09 -3.32
CA LYS A 242 -11.73 7.43 -4.58
C LYS A 242 -10.63 6.43 -4.94
N PHE A 243 -11.02 5.19 -5.16
CA PHE A 243 -10.12 4.10 -5.52
C PHE A 243 -10.34 3.66 -6.96
N LEU A 244 -9.23 3.42 -7.67
CA LEU A 244 -9.24 2.74 -8.97
C LEU A 244 -8.22 1.58 -8.94
N HIS A 245 -8.65 0.41 -9.38
CA HIS A 245 -7.79 -0.76 -9.47
C HIS A 245 -7.43 -1.04 -10.93
N HIS A 246 -6.12 -1.02 -11.23
CA HIS A 246 -5.64 -1.33 -12.58
C HIS A 246 -5.33 -2.82 -12.73
N PRO A 247 -5.49 -3.40 -13.94
CA PRO A 247 -5.12 -4.77 -14.22
C PRO A 247 -3.65 -5.04 -13.91
N LEU A 248 -3.32 -6.27 -13.49
CA LEU A 248 -1.95 -6.67 -13.22
C LEU A 248 -1.15 -6.81 -14.52
N VAL A 249 0.06 -6.29 -14.51
CA VAL A 249 1.01 -6.55 -15.60
C VAL A 249 1.54 -7.97 -15.44
N ARG A 250 1.42 -8.75 -16.52
CA ARG A 250 1.87 -10.15 -16.59
C ARG A 250 3.08 -10.29 -17.50
N ASN A 251 3.91 -11.30 -17.27
CA ASN A 251 4.98 -11.66 -18.18
C ASN A 251 4.43 -12.41 -19.41
N GLU A 252 5.29 -12.78 -20.35
CA GLU A 252 4.91 -13.53 -21.56
C GLU A 252 4.30 -14.92 -21.26
N GLN A 253 4.59 -15.46 -20.09
CA GLN A 253 4.03 -16.73 -19.58
C GLN A 253 2.68 -16.54 -18.89
N GLY A 254 2.15 -15.30 -18.81
CA GLY A 254 0.89 -14.98 -18.16
C GLY A 254 0.96 -14.87 -16.63
N GLU A 255 2.16 -14.96 -16.04
CA GLU A 255 2.36 -14.86 -14.60
C GLU A 255 2.46 -13.39 -14.18
N LYS A 256 1.96 -13.08 -12.95
CA LYS A 256 2.09 -11.74 -12.35
C LYS A 256 3.55 -11.39 -12.13
N LEU A 257 4.00 -10.23 -12.61
CA LEU A 257 5.31 -9.69 -12.27
C LEU A 257 5.39 -9.44 -10.77
N SER A 258 6.42 -9.97 -10.13
CA SER A 258 6.63 -9.81 -8.69
C SER A 258 8.09 -9.58 -8.33
N LYS A 259 8.34 -8.82 -7.26
CA LYS A 259 9.70 -8.57 -6.74
C LYS A 259 10.41 -9.84 -6.31
N SER A 260 9.67 -10.85 -5.86
CA SER A 260 10.19 -12.14 -5.38
C SER A 260 10.57 -13.09 -6.51
N ALA A 261 10.05 -12.90 -7.72
CA ALA A 261 10.39 -13.69 -8.90
C ALA A 261 11.65 -13.19 -9.64
N GLY A 262 12.36 -12.17 -9.10
CA GLY A 262 13.55 -11.61 -9.75
C GLY A 262 13.26 -10.73 -10.97
N ASP A 263 12.00 -10.38 -11.22
CA ASP A 263 11.56 -9.54 -12.34
C ASP A 263 12.07 -8.08 -12.25
N GLY A 264 12.65 -7.70 -11.09
CA GLY A 264 13.30 -6.42 -10.82
C GLY A 264 14.82 -6.56 -10.95
N SER A 265 15.36 -6.90 -12.12
CA SER A 265 16.81 -6.79 -12.35
C SER A 265 17.23 -5.32 -12.37
N ARG A 266 18.51 -5.01 -12.06
CA ARG A 266 19.18 -3.74 -12.37
C ARG A 266 19.16 -3.53 -13.91
N GLY A 267 17.99 -3.62 -14.49
CA GLY A 267 17.79 -3.60 -15.93
C GLY A 267 17.72 -2.19 -16.43
N ASN A 268 18.51 -1.92 -17.40
CA ASN A 268 18.47 -0.82 -18.32
C ASN A 268 17.03 -0.43 -18.67
N TYR A 269 16.44 0.46 -17.90
CA TYR A 269 15.33 1.28 -18.38
C TYR A 269 15.97 2.38 -19.24
N SER A 270 16.48 2.00 -20.41
CA SER A 270 16.84 2.99 -21.43
C SER A 270 15.56 3.63 -21.97
N PRO A 271 15.56 4.97 -22.19
CA PRO A 271 14.40 5.74 -22.60
C PRO A 271 13.86 5.32 -23.97
#